data_ed7ee2ffce53996755080168a2b616fa
#
_entry.id   ed7ee2ffce53996755080168a2b616fa
#
_cell.length_a   1.000
_cell.length_b   1.000
_cell.length_c   1.000
_cell.angle_alpha   90.00
_cell.angle_beta   90.00
_cell.angle_gamma   90.00
#
_symmetry.space_group_name_H-M   'P 1'
#
loop_
_entity.id
_entity.type
_entity.pdbx_description
1 polymer ?
#
loop_
_entity_poly.entity_id
_entity_poly.type
_entity_poly.pdbx_seq_one_letter_code
_entity_poly.pdbx_strand_id
1 'polypeptide(L)'
;MKKLLSILLLLGIFSQVYAHKPVLNDNSTYPADAPYEIEEPEISKAIYSTLIGDPHFYRIQSEVDFDFYAGILAAKIDDCPLNSKFSFEVLDSEFHKIYLADGENFEWTPWYEEYGKQWYWNGPEIGKDFYSNEVFKAGTYYIKVFNNSNTGQYIMAVGDIEKFSFTD
;
A
#
# COMPACT_ATOMS: atom_id res chain seq x y z
N MET A 1 41.47 -47.74 -4.60
CA MET A 1 40.36 -47.24 -3.76
C MET A 1 40.18 -45.75 -4.08
N LYS A 2 39.24 -45.44 -4.94
CA LYS A 2 38.95 -44.05 -5.35
C LYS A 2 37.80 -43.50 -4.47
N LYS A 3 38.09 -42.47 -3.66
CA LYS A 3 37.08 -41.80 -2.84
C LYS A 3 36.31 -40.87 -3.75
N LEU A 4 35.05 -41.20 -3.99
CA LEU A 4 34.07 -40.29 -4.65
C LEU A 4 33.69 -39.21 -3.63
N LEU A 5 34.08 -37.97 -3.87
CA LEU A 5 33.66 -36.83 -3.10
C LEU A 5 32.34 -36.30 -3.71
N SER A 6 31.23 -36.70 -3.10
CA SER A 6 29.91 -36.15 -3.48
C SER A 6 29.78 -34.72 -2.99
N ILE A 7 29.91 -33.76 -3.90
CA ILE A 7 29.56 -32.35 -3.65
C ILE A 7 28.02 -32.27 -3.71
N LEU A 8 27.38 -32.21 -2.56
CA LEU A 8 25.97 -31.91 -2.42
C LEU A 8 25.78 -30.42 -2.71
N LEU A 9 25.38 -30.10 -3.93
CA LEU A 9 25.02 -28.72 -4.32
C LEU A 9 23.71 -28.36 -3.62
N LEU A 10 23.80 -27.65 -2.49
CA LEU A 10 22.65 -27.07 -1.82
C LEU A 10 22.14 -25.93 -2.70
N LEU A 11 21.18 -26.23 -3.58
CA LEU A 11 20.36 -25.22 -4.24
C LEU A 11 19.50 -24.57 -3.15
N GLY A 12 20.00 -23.49 -2.57
CA GLY A 12 19.20 -22.62 -1.74
C GLY A 12 18.07 -22.04 -2.60
N ILE A 13 16.86 -22.49 -2.37
CA ILE A 13 15.67 -21.84 -2.87
C ILE A 13 15.58 -20.52 -2.09
N PHE A 14 16.09 -19.45 -2.67
CA PHE A 14 15.79 -18.11 -2.17
C PHE A 14 14.31 -17.85 -2.47
N SER A 15 13.45 -18.12 -1.48
CA SER A 15 12.13 -17.53 -1.49
C SER A 15 12.31 -16.01 -1.50
N GLN A 16 11.87 -15.37 -2.57
CA GLN A 16 11.82 -13.92 -2.60
C GLN A 16 10.80 -13.50 -1.55
N VAL A 17 11.29 -12.87 -0.52
CA VAL A 17 10.46 -12.33 0.54
C VAL A 17 10.01 -10.95 0.05
N TYR A 18 8.73 -10.82 -0.23
CA TYR A 18 8.12 -9.56 -0.62
C TYR A 18 7.89 -8.72 0.63
N ALA A 19 8.44 -7.52 0.65
CA ALA A 19 8.22 -6.55 1.72
C ALA A 19 8.09 -5.14 1.13
N HIS A 20 7.00 -4.47 1.46
CA HIS A 20 6.80 -3.07 1.14
C HIS A 20 7.81 -2.19 1.88
N LYS A 21 8.30 -1.12 1.26
CA LYS A 21 9.07 -0.11 1.96
C LYS A 21 8.16 0.60 2.97
N PRO A 22 8.38 0.47 4.30
CA PRO A 22 7.55 1.13 5.28
C PRO A 22 7.83 2.64 5.28
N VAL A 23 6.77 3.44 5.24
CA VAL A 23 6.81 4.89 5.43
C VAL A 23 6.01 5.22 6.68
N LEU A 24 6.68 5.70 7.72
CA LEU A 24 6.05 6.06 8.96
C LEU A 24 5.67 7.54 8.94
N ASN A 25 4.39 7.82 9.14
CA ASN A 25 3.92 9.18 9.37
C ASN A 25 4.20 9.56 10.84
N ASP A 26 4.73 10.75 11.04
CA ASP A 26 4.99 11.38 12.35
C ASP A 26 3.74 12.06 12.97
N ASN A 27 2.54 11.60 12.61
CA ASN A 27 1.23 12.20 12.90
C ASN A 27 0.96 13.52 12.14
N SER A 28 1.66 13.77 11.06
CA SER A 28 1.35 14.86 10.14
C SER A 28 0.00 14.63 9.46
N THR A 29 -0.75 15.69 9.26
CA THR A 29 -1.91 15.71 8.39
C THR A 29 -1.47 16.01 6.97
N TYR A 30 -2.18 15.45 5.99
CA TYR A 30 -1.92 15.67 4.56
C TYR A 30 -3.14 16.30 3.91
N PRO A 31 -3.38 17.63 4.10
CA PRO A 31 -4.50 18.32 3.48
C PRO A 31 -4.32 18.45 1.96
N ALA A 32 -5.39 18.81 1.25
CA ALA A 32 -5.38 18.89 -0.20
C ALA A 32 -4.39 19.92 -0.76
N ASP A 33 -4.11 20.99 -0.03
CA ASP A 33 -3.15 22.05 -0.39
C ASP A 33 -1.69 21.73 0.01
N ALA A 34 -1.48 20.66 0.82
CA ALA A 34 -0.17 20.16 1.19
C ALA A 34 -0.19 18.60 1.25
N PRO A 35 -0.44 17.92 0.13
CA PRO A 35 -0.51 16.46 0.08
C PRO A 35 0.85 15.81 0.32
N TYR A 36 0.85 14.56 0.76
CA TYR A 36 2.07 13.76 0.79
C TYR A 36 2.46 13.35 -0.64
N GLU A 37 3.73 13.58 -1.02
CA GLU A 37 4.25 13.22 -2.34
C GLU A 37 4.62 11.74 -2.39
N ILE A 38 4.01 11.00 -3.31
CA ILE A 38 4.40 9.64 -3.65
C ILE A 38 5.35 9.68 -4.84
N GLU A 39 6.63 9.63 -4.56
CA GLU A 39 7.66 9.45 -5.57
C GLU A 39 7.69 7.99 -6.04
N GLU A 40 8.04 7.72 -7.31
CA GLU A 40 8.12 6.37 -7.89
C GLU A 40 6.85 5.53 -7.56
N PRO A 41 5.67 5.84 -8.13
CA PRO A 41 4.39 5.25 -7.72
C PRO A 41 4.27 3.74 -7.97
N GLU A 42 5.13 3.17 -8.82
CA GLU A 42 5.20 1.73 -9.08
C GLU A 42 5.98 0.98 -7.98
N ILE A 43 6.86 1.69 -7.24
CA ILE A 43 7.64 1.08 -6.17
C ILE A 43 6.79 0.87 -4.94
N SER A 44 6.76 -0.37 -4.48
CA SER A 44 5.96 -0.84 -3.36
C SER A 44 6.26 -0.08 -2.06
N LYS A 45 5.24 0.54 -1.50
CA LYS A 45 5.28 1.31 -0.25
C LYS A 45 4.09 0.98 0.64
N ALA A 46 4.32 0.87 1.94
CA ALA A 46 3.28 0.83 2.95
C ALA A 46 3.36 2.11 3.80
N ILE A 47 2.43 3.02 3.61
CA ILE A 47 2.39 4.32 4.29
C ILE A 47 1.47 4.21 5.49
N TYR A 48 2.05 4.16 6.69
CA TYR A 48 1.33 4.09 7.96
C TYR A 48 0.88 5.49 8.37
N SER A 49 -0.40 5.68 8.61
CA SER A 49 -0.95 7.00 8.92
C SER A 49 -2.18 6.93 9.83
N THR A 50 -2.58 8.08 10.37
CA THR A 50 -3.74 8.21 11.27
C THR A 50 -4.57 9.40 10.86
N LEU A 51 -5.85 9.18 10.51
CA LEU A 51 -6.81 10.27 10.34
C LEU A 51 -7.16 10.88 11.69
N ILE A 52 -7.15 12.22 11.78
CA ILE A 52 -7.42 12.99 12.99
C ILE A 52 -8.41 14.14 12.76
N GLY A 53 -9.51 13.87 12.06
CA GLY A 53 -10.62 14.79 11.81
C GLY A 53 -10.82 15.15 10.35
N ASP A 54 -9.77 15.12 9.53
CA ASP A 54 -9.81 15.47 8.12
C ASP A 54 -9.32 14.32 7.22
N PRO A 55 -9.74 14.25 5.94
CA PRO A 55 -9.17 13.33 4.95
C PRO A 55 -7.69 13.61 4.71
N HIS A 56 -6.93 12.56 4.36
CA HIS A 56 -5.56 12.69 3.91
C HIS A 56 -5.48 12.66 2.39
N PHE A 57 -4.59 13.46 1.82
CA PHE A 57 -4.31 13.51 0.40
C PHE A 57 -2.86 13.10 0.12
N TYR A 58 -2.70 12.27 -0.88
CA TYR A 58 -1.42 11.84 -1.45
C TYR A 58 -1.38 12.30 -2.89
N ARG A 59 -0.24 12.80 -3.35
CA ARG A 59 -0.06 13.23 -4.74
C ARG A 59 0.92 12.32 -5.45
N ILE A 60 0.56 11.92 -6.67
CA ILE A 60 1.42 11.24 -7.63
C ILE A 60 1.60 12.18 -8.81
N GLN A 61 2.85 12.41 -9.22
CA GLN A 61 3.16 13.12 -10.44
C GLN A 61 4.11 12.29 -11.27
N SER A 62 3.71 11.93 -12.50
CA SER A 62 4.52 11.15 -13.42
C SER A 62 4.58 11.80 -14.80
N GLU A 63 5.78 11.82 -15.40
CA GLU A 63 6.01 12.29 -16.78
C GLU A 63 5.82 11.19 -17.82
N VAL A 64 5.64 9.94 -17.37
CA VAL A 64 5.43 8.75 -18.20
C VAL A 64 4.21 7.98 -17.73
N ASP A 65 3.65 7.15 -18.60
CA ASP A 65 2.62 6.18 -18.19
C ASP A 65 3.22 5.21 -17.16
N PHE A 66 2.42 4.77 -16.19
CA PHE A 66 2.86 3.92 -15.09
C PHE A 66 1.79 2.90 -14.67
N ASP A 67 2.24 1.75 -14.20
CA ASP A 67 1.37 0.74 -13.62
C ASP A 67 0.88 1.22 -12.24
N PHE A 68 -0.43 1.25 -12.03
CA PHE A 68 -1.03 1.77 -10.82
C PHE A 68 -1.62 0.66 -9.95
N TYR A 69 -1.13 0.62 -8.73
CA TYR A 69 -1.72 -0.14 -7.63
C TYR A 69 -1.93 0.76 -6.42
N ALA A 70 -3.08 0.64 -5.78
CA ALA A 70 -3.37 1.24 -4.50
C ALA A 70 -4.33 0.37 -3.69
N GLY A 71 -4.04 0.13 -2.42
CA GLY A 71 -4.87 -0.65 -1.51
C GLY A 71 -4.83 -0.08 -0.10
N ILE A 72 -5.85 -0.38 0.69
CA ILE A 72 -5.92 0.11 2.07
C ILE A 72 -6.03 -1.04 3.06
N LEU A 73 -5.25 -0.97 4.14
CA LEU A 73 -5.25 -1.95 5.20
C LEU A 73 -5.48 -1.28 6.56
N ALA A 74 -5.94 -2.07 7.51
CA ALA A 74 -6.00 -1.67 8.92
C ALA A 74 -5.33 -2.73 9.78
N ALA A 75 -4.68 -2.32 10.88
CA ALA A 75 -4.06 -3.27 11.80
C ALA A 75 -5.11 -4.20 12.42
N LYS A 76 -4.84 -5.51 12.43
CA LYS A 76 -5.65 -6.49 13.13
C LYS A 76 -4.95 -6.88 14.44
N ILE A 77 -5.56 -6.50 15.54
CA ILE A 77 -5.04 -6.76 16.88
C ILE A 77 -5.81 -7.94 17.46
N ASP A 78 -5.13 -9.05 17.66
CA ASP A 78 -5.66 -10.29 18.25
C ASP A 78 -7.05 -10.67 17.67
N ASP A 79 -8.01 -10.98 18.52
CA ASP A 79 -9.39 -11.29 18.15
C ASP A 79 -10.31 -10.05 18.08
N CYS A 80 -9.73 -8.85 18.14
CA CYS A 80 -10.52 -7.64 18.03
C CYS A 80 -11.15 -7.50 16.64
N PRO A 81 -12.43 -7.10 16.58
CA PRO A 81 -13.07 -6.79 15.30
C PRO A 81 -12.43 -5.54 14.66
N LEU A 82 -12.68 -5.36 13.37
CA LEU A 82 -12.27 -4.15 12.67
C LEU A 82 -12.95 -2.92 13.31
N ASN A 83 -12.14 -1.99 13.83
CA ASN A 83 -12.66 -0.81 14.53
C ASN A 83 -13.11 0.31 13.59
N SER A 84 -12.45 0.44 12.45
CA SER A 84 -12.73 1.49 11.46
C SER A 84 -12.53 0.94 10.06
N LYS A 85 -13.47 1.21 9.20
CA LYS A 85 -13.37 0.97 7.76
C LYS A 85 -12.89 2.25 7.10
N PHE A 86 -12.07 2.12 6.07
CA PHE A 86 -11.53 3.25 5.32
C PHE A 86 -11.85 3.08 3.85
N SER A 87 -12.13 4.19 3.20
CA SER A 87 -12.30 4.30 1.76
C SER A 87 -11.21 5.20 1.19
N PHE A 88 -10.96 5.06 -0.11
CA PHE A 88 -10.17 6.05 -0.80
C PHE A 88 -10.73 6.34 -2.20
N GLU A 89 -10.50 7.57 -2.64
CA GLU A 89 -10.80 8.02 -3.99
C GLU A 89 -9.50 8.30 -4.74
N VAL A 90 -9.44 7.95 -6.02
CA VAL A 90 -8.43 8.47 -6.92
C VAL A 90 -9.04 9.61 -7.72
N LEU A 91 -8.34 10.74 -7.74
CA LEU A 91 -8.77 11.98 -8.37
C LEU A 91 -7.76 12.39 -9.45
N ASP A 92 -8.23 13.06 -10.49
CA ASP A 92 -7.38 13.70 -11.49
C ASP A 92 -6.75 15.02 -10.98
N SER A 93 -6.02 15.72 -11.84
CA SER A 93 -5.37 17.00 -11.54
C SER A 93 -6.35 18.13 -11.20
N GLU A 94 -7.63 18.00 -11.56
CA GLU A 94 -8.70 18.96 -11.30
C GLU A 94 -9.59 18.52 -10.12
N PHE A 95 -9.16 17.48 -9.39
CA PHE A 95 -9.88 16.84 -8.28
C PHE A 95 -11.21 16.17 -8.68
N HIS A 96 -11.39 15.82 -9.95
CA HIS A 96 -12.51 14.99 -10.35
C HIS A 96 -12.22 13.52 -10.01
N LYS A 97 -13.22 12.85 -9.45
CA LYS A 97 -13.10 11.45 -9.06
C LYS A 97 -13.03 10.54 -10.27
N ILE A 98 -11.97 9.73 -10.35
CA ILE A 98 -11.75 8.68 -11.34
C ILE A 98 -12.21 7.33 -10.79
N TYR A 99 -11.80 7.00 -9.54
CA TYR A 99 -12.12 5.75 -8.87
C TYR A 99 -12.60 5.99 -7.44
N LEU A 100 -13.42 5.06 -6.94
CA LEU A 100 -13.79 4.94 -5.53
C LEU A 100 -13.54 3.50 -5.08
N ALA A 101 -12.65 3.34 -4.11
CA ALA A 101 -12.47 2.11 -3.34
C ALA A 101 -13.29 2.24 -2.06
N ASP A 102 -14.52 1.71 -2.09
CA ASP A 102 -15.53 1.89 -1.03
C ASP A 102 -15.34 0.88 0.10
N GLY A 103 -14.67 1.28 1.16
CA GLY A 103 -14.41 0.43 2.32
C GLY A 103 -15.63 0.18 3.20
N GLU A 104 -16.66 1.02 3.16
CA GLU A 104 -17.88 0.81 3.96
C GLU A 104 -18.68 -0.40 3.49
N ASN A 105 -18.78 -0.57 2.17
CA ASN A 105 -19.49 -1.67 1.54
C ASN A 105 -18.58 -2.86 1.18
N PHE A 106 -17.28 -2.75 1.41
CA PHE A 106 -16.31 -3.80 1.16
C PHE A 106 -16.32 -4.87 2.26
N GLU A 107 -16.09 -6.14 1.89
CA GLU A 107 -15.89 -7.25 2.82
C GLU A 107 -14.40 -7.30 3.24
N TRP A 108 -14.07 -6.68 4.36
CA TRP A 108 -12.72 -6.71 4.93
C TRP A 108 -12.38 -8.11 5.42
N THR A 109 -11.25 -8.65 4.96
CA THR A 109 -10.79 -9.99 5.30
C THR A 109 -9.48 -9.96 6.09
N PRO A 110 -9.27 -10.89 7.03
CA PRO A 110 -7.98 -10.99 7.71
C PRO A 110 -6.92 -11.51 6.75
N TRP A 111 -5.78 -10.85 6.74
CA TRP A 111 -4.61 -11.21 5.96
C TRP A 111 -3.37 -11.23 6.83
N TYR A 112 -2.55 -12.28 6.72
CA TYR A 112 -1.30 -12.41 7.46
C TYR A 112 -0.13 -12.00 6.58
N GLU A 113 0.61 -10.99 7.02
CA GLU A 113 1.82 -10.53 6.35
C GLU A 113 3.02 -11.33 6.90
N GLU A 114 3.63 -12.14 6.03
CA GLU A 114 4.64 -13.12 6.39
C GLU A 114 5.98 -12.50 6.84
N TYR A 115 6.35 -11.35 6.29
CA TYR A 115 7.63 -10.70 6.60
C TYR A 115 7.62 -10.04 7.97
N GLY A 116 6.67 -9.15 8.21
CA GLY A 116 6.46 -8.48 9.51
C GLY A 116 5.82 -9.39 10.55
N LYS A 117 5.35 -10.59 10.14
CA LYS A 117 4.66 -11.55 11.01
C LYS A 117 3.49 -10.93 11.75
N GLN A 118 2.71 -10.16 11.02
CA GLN A 118 1.59 -9.42 11.59
C GLN A 118 0.30 -9.64 10.80
N TRP A 119 -0.83 -9.62 11.52
CA TRP A 119 -2.14 -9.67 10.93
C TRP A 119 -2.66 -8.27 10.59
N TYR A 120 -3.30 -8.18 9.43
CA TYR A 120 -4.02 -6.99 8.99
C TYR A 120 -5.44 -7.35 8.56
N TRP A 121 -6.29 -6.35 8.54
CA TRP A 121 -7.54 -6.37 7.79
C TRP A 121 -7.23 -5.83 6.40
N ASN A 122 -7.44 -6.66 5.38
CA ASN A 122 -7.31 -6.26 3.98
C ASN A 122 -8.62 -5.61 3.55
N GLY A 123 -8.53 -4.35 3.11
CA GLY A 123 -9.62 -3.53 2.63
C GLY A 123 -9.68 -3.47 1.10
N PRO A 124 -10.43 -2.51 0.53
CA PRO A 124 -10.56 -2.39 -0.91
C PRO A 124 -9.24 -1.94 -1.57
N GLU A 125 -9.06 -2.37 -2.82
CA GLU A 125 -7.90 -2.04 -3.64
C GLU A 125 -8.32 -1.66 -5.07
N ILE A 126 -7.46 -0.89 -5.74
CA ILE A 126 -7.43 -0.73 -7.19
C ILE A 126 -6.23 -1.52 -7.67
N GLY A 127 -6.48 -2.57 -8.42
CA GLY A 127 -5.57 -3.65 -8.68
C GLY A 127 -6.20 -4.98 -8.30
N LYS A 128 -5.37 -6.00 -8.10
CA LYS A 128 -5.82 -7.31 -7.64
C LYS A 128 -4.71 -8.05 -6.91
N ASP A 129 -5.02 -8.58 -5.73
CA ASP A 129 -4.10 -9.42 -4.95
C ASP A 129 -2.74 -8.74 -4.74
N PHE A 130 -2.73 -7.43 -4.45
CA PHE A 130 -1.58 -6.55 -4.28
C PHE A 130 -0.78 -6.26 -5.57
N TYR A 131 -1.33 -6.52 -6.74
CA TYR A 131 -0.69 -6.22 -8.03
C TYR A 131 -1.50 -5.21 -8.83
N SER A 132 -0.78 -4.38 -9.60
CA SER A 132 -1.39 -3.48 -10.57
C SER A 132 -2.08 -4.26 -11.68
N ASN A 133 -3.22 -3.75 -12.12
CA ASN A 133 -3.92 -4.21 -13.32
C ASN A 133 -4.43 -3.03 -14.17
N GLU A 134 -4.03 -1.81 -13.80
CA GLU A 134 -4.42 -0.56 -14.43
C GLU A 134 -3.17 0.24 -14.81
N VAL A 135 -3.17 0.80 -16.03
CA VAL A 135 -2.12 1.71 -16.50
C VAL A 135 -2.64 3.13 -16.49
N PHE A 136 -2.01 3.97 -15.68
CA PHE A 136 -2.32 5.41 -15.64
C PHE A 136 -1.45 6.16 -16.62
N LYS A 137 -2.02 7.19 -17.27
CA LYS A 137 -1.29 8.05 -18.19
C LYS A 137 -0.37 9.00 -17.43
N ALA A 138 0.66 9.49 -18.12
CA ALA A 138 1.47 10.60 -17.61
C ALA A 138 0.57 11.74 -17.14
N GLY A 139 0.81 12.26 -15.93
CA GLY A 139 -0.05 13.30 -15.34
C GLY A 139 0.08 13.40 -13.83
N THR A 140 -0.83 14.18 -13.25
CA THR A 140 -0.95 14.36 -11.80
C THR A 140 -2.24 13.73 -11.31
N TYR A 141 -2.13 12.93 -10.24
CA TYR A 141 -3.24 12.25 -9.60
C TYR A 141 -3.17 12.46 -8.09
N TYR A 142 -4.34 12.37 -7.45
CA TYR A 142 -4.43 12.40 -5.99
C TYR A 142 -5.14 11.17 -5.47
N ILE A 143 -4.67 10.64 -4.34
CA ILE A 143 -5.39 9.64 -3.57
C ILE A 143 -5.91 10.34 -2.32
N LYS A 144 -7.22 10.34 -2.12
CA LYS A 144 -7.87 10.90 -0.93
C LYS A 144 -8.34 9.76 -0.05
N VAL A 145 -7.77 9.62 1.12
CA VAL A 145 -8.18 8.62 2.13
C VAL A 145 -9.10 9.26 3.16
N PHE A 146 -10.20 8.57 3.46
CA PHE A 146 -11.22 9.05 4.38
C PHE A 146 -12.03 7.91 5.01
N ASN A 147 -12.80 8.23 6.04
CA ASN A 147 -13.92 7.46 6.55
C ASN A 147 -15.00 8.40 7.11
N ASN A 148 -16.09 7.86 7.61
CA ASN A 148 -17.23 8.66 8.09
C ASN A 148 -16.88 9.69 9.18
N SER A 149 -15.90 9.40 10.03
CA SER A 149 -15.44 10.29 11.11
C SER A 149 -14.10 10.95 10.83
N ASN A 150 -13.42 10.55 9.76
CA ASN A 150 -12.02 10.88 9.46
C ASN A 150 -11.10 10.62 10.66
N THR A 151 -11.26 9.46 11.30
CA THR A 151 -10.44 9.06 12.44
C THR A 151 -9.99 7.61 12.34
N GLY A 152 -8.83 7.31 12.92
CA GLY A 152 -8.30 5.96 13.01
C GLY A 152 -7.04 5.71 12.21
N GLN A 153 -6.36 4.62 12.55
CA GLN A 153 -5.11 4.22 11.91
C GLN A 153 -5.37 3.36 10.69
N TYR A 154 -4.63 3.64 9.63
CA TYR A 154 -4.67 2.88 8.39
C TYR A 154 -3.28 2.76 7.76
N ILE A 155 -3.17 1.89 6.77
CA ILE A 155 -1.99 1.75 5.93
C ILE A 155 -2.44 1.92 4.49
N MET A 156 -1.84 2.89 3.79
CA MET A 156 -2.02 3.05 2.35
C MET A 156 -0.89 2.31 1.65
N ALA A 157 -1.22 1.24 0.94
CA ALA A 157 -0.30 0.51 0.08
C ALA A 157 -0.35 1.10 -1.32
N VAL A 158 0.82 1.41 -1.91
CA VAL A 158 0.93 1.92 -3.27
C VAL A 158 2.10 1.26 -3.97
N GLY A 159 1.92 0.89 -5.24
CA GLY A 159 2.91 0.21 -6.06
C GLY A 159 3.08 -1.27 -5.70
N ASP A 160 3.62 -2.03 -6.63
CA ASP A 160 3.77 -3.49 -6.52
C ASP A 160 5.18 -3.98 -6.89
N ILE A 161 6.08 -3.07 -7.33
CA ILE A 161 7.47 -3.40 -7.64
C ILE A 161 8.30 -3.32 -6.37
N GLU A 162 8.82 -4.45 -5.93
CA GLU A 162 9.73 -4.52 -4.79
C GLU A 162 11.13 -4.02 -5.18
N LYS A 163 11.61 -3.00 -4.48
CA LYS A 163 12.95 -2.42 -4.68
C LYS A 163 13.73 -2.45 -3.38
N PHE A 164 14.64 -3.41 -3.26
CA PHE A 164 15.51 -3.50 -2.10
C PHE A 164 16.75 -2.62 -2.30
N SER A 165 17.00 -1.69 -1.35
CA SER A 165 18.28 -1.02 -1.22
C SER A 165 19.14 -1.81 -0.24
N PHE A 166 20.36 -2.20 -0.64
CA PHE A 166 21.33 -2.85 0.27
C PHE A 166 21.99 -1.86 1.25
N THR A 167 21.47 -0.63 1.32
CA THR A 167 22.09 0.48 2.11
C THR A 167 21.15 1.04 3.21
N ASP A 168 19.99 0.45 3.43
CA ASP A 168 19.06 0.83 4.50
C ASP A 168 19.16 -0.12 5.70
#